data_908ab94585767a58ad98bb21e24a5f6c
#
_entry.id   908ab94585767a58ad98bb21e24a5f6c
#
_cell.length_a   1.000
_cell.length_b   1.000
_cell.length_c   1.000
_cell.angle_alpha   90.00
_cell.angle_beta   90.00
_cell.angle_gamma   90.00
#
_symmetry.space_group_name_H-M   'P 1'
#
loop_
_entity.id
_entity.type
_entity.pdbx_description
1 polymer ?
#
loop_
_entity_poly.entity_id
_entity_poly.type
_entity_poly.pdbx_seq_one_letter_code
_entity_poly.pdbx_strand_id
1 'polypeptide(L)'
;RAKGPKAKEFMQYVTVNDVAALEDGQVQYTCLPNGKGGIVDDMLVYRVADDHYFMVPNAANIDKDWKWMSKIAEEMGLKVGEEFVNESEQWAQLAVQGPNALKAMQKLTEANVVDMKYYTFQIITFAGIENIIFSTTGYTGAGGCEIYMPAKYAKNVWDAVFEAGKEFGI
;
A
#
# COMPACT_ATOMS: atom_id res chain seq x y z
N ARG A 1 -9.44 1.35 -2.07
CA ARG A 1 -9.51 2.39 -1.04
C ARG A 1 -10.83 2.28 -0.27
N ALA A 2 -10.78 2.36 1.05
CA ALA A 2 -11.94 2.55 1.91
C ALA A 2 -11.82 3.92 2.61
N LYS A 3 -12.85 4.76 2.52
CA LYS A 3 -12.85 6.09 3.12
C LYS A 3 -14.25 6.49 3.57
N GLY A 4 -14.34 7.08 4.77
CA GLY A 4 -15.58 7.53 5.36
C GLY A 4 -15.83 6.94 6.74
N PRO A 5 -16.92 7.28 7.40
CA PRO A 5 -17.16 7.00 8.82
C PRO A 5 -17.20 5.51 9.16
N LYS A 6 -17.48 4.63 8.19
CA LYS A 6 -17.51 3.18 8.37
C LYS A 6 -16.24 2.46 7.92
N ALA A 7 -15.23 3.19 7.39
CA ALA A 7 -14.05 2.56 6.79
C ALA A 7 -13.28 1.71 7.82
N LYS A 8 -13.09 2.22 9.03
CA LYS A 8 -12.39 1.50 10.11
C LYS A 8 -13.13 0.22 10.53
N GLU A 9 -14.45 0.33 10.77
CA GLU A 9 -15.28 -0.82 11.12
C GLU A 9 -15.26 -1.89 10.02
N PHE A 10 -15.36 -1.46 8.76
CA PHE A 10 -15.27 -2.34 7.60
C PHE A 10 -13.92 -3.05 7.54
N MET A 11 -12.80 -2.33 7.66
CA MET A 11 -11.47 -2.91 7.62
C MET A 11 -11.23 -3.88 8.78
N GLN A 12 -11.71 -3.54 9.98
CA GLN A 12 -11.65 -4.41 11.15
C GLN A 12 -12.44 -5.71 10.96
N TYR A 13 -13.56 -5.65 10.22
CA TYR A 13 -14.41 -6.81 9.97
C TYR A 13 -13.86 -7.74 8.90
N VAL A 14 -13.33 -7.18 7.78
CA VAL A 14 -12.91 -7.99 6.62
C VAL A 14 -11.52 -8.60 6.74
N THR A 15 -10.75 -8.22 7.75
CA THR A 15 -9.39 -8.71 7.97
C THR A 15 -9.25 -9.45 9.29
N VAL A 16 -8.21 -10.30 9.42
CA VAL A 16 -7.99 -11.10 10.64
C VAL A 16 -7.20 -10.37 11.72
N ASN A 17 -6.41 -9.35 11.36
CA ASN A 17 -5.62 -8.60 12.32
C ASN A 17 -6.40 -7.41 12.88
N ASP A 18 -5.97 -6.91 14.03
CA ASP A 18 -6.54 -5.71 14.65
C ASP A 18 -6.12 -4.43 13.90
N VAL A 19 -6.96 -4.01 12.95
CA VAL A 19 -6.75 -2.78 12.17
C VAL A 19 -6.92 -1.54 13.05
N ALA A 20 -7.74 -1.63 14.10
CA ALA A 20 -7.97 -0.51 15.02
C ALA A 20 -6.71 -0.15 15.83
N ALA A 21 -5.78 -1.09 16.00
CA ALA A 21 -4.49 -0.87 16.66
C ALA A 21 -3.47 -0.12 15.80
N LEU A 22 -3.70 0.03 14.49
CA LEU A 22 -2.81 0.82 13.64
C LEU A 22 -2.88 2.30 13.98
N GLU A 23 -1.75 2.98 13.88
CA GLU A 23 -1.64 4.44 13.88
C GLU A 23 -1.53 4.96 12.44
N ASP A 24 -1.81 6.25 12.23
CA ASP A 24 -1.67 6.89 10.92
C ASP A 24 -0.21 6.78 10.44
N GLY A 25 -0.01 6.37 9.18
CA GLY A 25 1.30 6.09 8.61
C GLY A 25 1.83 4.67 8.84
N GLN A 26 1.08 3.80 9.51
CA GLN A 26 1.45 2.38 9.69
C GLN A 26 0.81 1.49 8.63
N VAL A 27 1.50 0.36 8.40
CA VAL A 27 1.07 -0.69 7.48
C VAL A 27 0.89 -2.00 8.24
N GLN A 28 -0.10 -2.80 7.85
CA GLN A 28 -0.35 -4.13 8.41
C GLN A 28 -0.48 -5.15 7.28
N TYR A 29 0.28 -6.25 7.38
CA TYR A 29 0.02 -7.44 6.58
C TYR A 29 -1.09 -8.25 7.24
N THR A 30 -2.08 -8.65 6.46
CA THR A 30 -3.27 -9.33 6.96
C THR A 30 -3.88 -10.26 5.92
N CYS A 31 -4.83 -11.09 6.35
CA CYS A 31 -5.59 -11.99 5.48
C CYS A 31 -7.08 -11.62 5.47
N LEU A 32 -7.74 -11.96 4.39
CA LEU A 32 -9.19 -11.91 4.21
C LEU A 32 -9.77 -13.30 4.57
N PRO A 33 -10.46 -13.47 5.71
CA PRO A 33 -11.05 -14.76 6.10
C PRO A 33 -12.29 -15.06 5.26
N ASN A 34 -12.55 -16.33 4.98
CA ASN A 34 -13.72 -16.78 4.24
C ASN A 34 -14.91 -17.17 5.15
N GLY A 35 -14.80 -16.98 6.46
CA GLY A 35 -15.82 -17.35 7.44
C GLY A 35 -15.98 -18.86 7.70
N LYS A 36 -15.12 -19.70 7.10
CA LYS A 36 -15.15 -21.18 7.19
C LYS A 36 -13.80 -21.79 7.57
N GLY A 37 -12.95 -21.02 8.22
CA GLY A 37 -11.61 -21.46 8.66
C GLY A 37 -10.52 -21.40 7.58
N GLY A 38 -10.82 -20.86 6.38
CA GLY A 38 -9.85 -20.61 5.33
C GLY A 38 -9.72 -19.12 5.03
N ILE A 39 -8.82 -18.79 4.14
CA ILE A 39 -8.57 -17.42 3.65
C ILE A 39 -8.98 -17.28 2.18
N VAL A 40 -9.44 -16.09 1.82
CA VAL A 40 -9.71 -15.69 0.42
C VAL A 40 -8.42 -15.25 -0.24
N ASP A 41 -7.69 -14.37 0.45
CA ASP A 41 -6.37 -13.86 0.06
C ASP A 41 -5.67 -13.16 1.23
N ASP A 42 -4.46 -12.69 0.99
CA ASP A 42 -3.72 -11.80 1.87
C ASP A 42 -3.50 -10.44 1.20
N MET A 43 -3.22 -9.41 2.00
CA MET A 43 -2.96 -8.08 1.49
C MET A 43 -2.25 -7.19 2.51
N LEU A 44 -1.78 -6.03 2.06
CA LEU A 44 -1.35 -4.95 2.92
C LEU A 44 -2.48 -3.94 3.13
N VAL A 45 -2.62 -3.47 4.38
CA VAL A 45 -3.52 -2.39 4.78
C VAL A 45 -2.67 -1.22 5.27
N TYR A 46 -2.87 -0.07 4.69
CA TYR A 46 -2.22 1.20 5.00
C TYR A 46 -3.22 2.11 5.69
N ARG A 47 -2.96 2.51 6.93
CA ARG A 47 -3.80 3.49 7.60
C ARG A 47 -3.32 4.90 7.25
N VAL A 48 -4.06 5.58 6.38
CA VAL A 48 -3.81 6.97 5.99
C VAL A 48 -4.37 7.94 7.04
N ALA A 49 -5.55 7.63 7.55
CA ALA A 49 -6.22 8.32 8.63
C ALA A 49 -7.21 7.36 9.31
N ASP A 50 -7.82 7.77 10.42
CA ASP A 50 -8.79 6.94 11.16
C ASP A 50 -9.98 6.47 10.30
N ASP A 51 -10.36 7.28 9.32
CA ASP A 51 -11.44 7.00 8.37
C ASP A 51 -10.97 6.76 6.93
N HIS A 52 -9.66 6.52 6.72
CA HIS A 52 -9.11 6.39 5.37
C HIS A 52 -8.03 5.31 5.31
N TYR A 53 -8.30 4.26 4.55
CA TYR A 53 -7.42 3.11 4.35
C TYR A 53 -7.12 2.90 2.86
N PHE A 54 -5.85 2.69 2.55
CA PHE A 54 -5.39 2.23 1.24
C PHE A 54 -5.03 0.75 1.36
N MET A 55 -5.51 -0.08 0.44
CA MET A 55 -5.30 -1.53 0.46
C MET A 55 -4.56 -1.98 -0.79
N VAL A 56 -3.64 -2.91 -0.61
CA VAL A 56 -2.83 -3.46 -1.69
C VAL A 56 -3.00 -4.99 -1.72
N PRO A 57 -3.95 -5.49 -2.52
CA PRO A 57 -4.13 -6.92 -2.76
C PRO A 57 -3.08 -7.45 -3.74
N ASN A 58 -3.00 -8.77 -3.86
CA ASN A 58 -2.20 -9.42 -4.89
C ASN A 58 -2.74 -9.11 -6.29
N ALA A 59 -1.88 -8.69 -7.21
CA ALA A 59 -2.28 -8.23 -8.55
C ALA A 59 -3.09 -9.28 -9.34
N ALA A 60 -2.74 -10.56 -9.21
CA ALA A 60 -3.45 -11.65 -9.89
C ALA A 60 -4.86 -11.92 -9.32
N ASN A 61 -5.17 -11.39 -8.15
CA ASN A 61 -6.40 -11.67 -7.40
C ASN A 61 -7.33 -10.45 -7.25
N ILE A 62 -7.00 -9.31 -7.87
CA ILE A 62 -7.74 -8.05 -7.72
C ILE A 62 -9.25 -8.25 -7.89
N ASP A 63 -9.71 -8.93 -8.94
CA ASP A 63 -11.14 -9.13 -9.21
C ASP A 63 -11.82 -10.01 -8.16
N LYS A 64 -11.13 -11.06 -7.71
CA LYS A 64 -11.62 -11.96 -6.65
C LYS A 64 -11.78 -11.21 -5.34
N ASP A 65 -10.76 -10.46 -4.95
CA ASP A 65 -10.73 -9.74 -3.68
C ASP A 65 -11.71 -8.55 -3.69
N TRP A 66 -11.77 -7.84 -4.83
CA TRP A 66 -12.76 -6.80 -5.03
C TRP A 66 -14.19 -7.31 -4.87
N LYS A 67 -14.52 -8.42 -5.54
CA LYS A 67 -15.85 -9.04 -5.45
C LYS A 67 -16.18 -9.48 -4.02
N TRP A 68 -15.21 -10.07 -3.32
CA TRP A 68 -15.39 -10.49 -1.93
C TRP A 68 -15.66 -9.32 -1.00
N MET A 69 -14.78 -8.32 -1.03
CA MET A 69 -14.85 -7.16 -0.15
C MET A 69 -16.05 -6.26 -0.48
N SER A 70 -16.40 -6.08 -1.76
CA SER A 70 -17.56 -5.24 -2.16
C SER A 70 -18.87 -5.78 -1.62
N LYS A 71 -19.07 -7.10 -1.64
CA LYS A 71 -20.25 -7.73 -1.06
C LYS A 71 -20.38 -7.40 0.42
N ILE A 72 -19.29 -7.52 1.18
CA ILE A 72 -19.27 -7.23 2.62
C ILE A 72 -19.47 -5.72 2.86
N ALA A 73 -18.84 -4.87 2.04
CA ALA A 73 -19.00 -3.42 2.14
C ALA A 73 -20.47 -3.00 1.99
N GLU A 74 -21.17 -3.56 0.99
CA GLU A 74 -22.62 -3.34 0.78
C GLU A 74 -23.45 -3.82 1.98
N GLU A 75 -23.18 -5.04 2.48
CA GLU A 75 -23.86 -5.61 3.65
C GLU A 75 -23.68 -4.73 4.91
N MET A 76 -22.52 -4.09 5.06
CA MET A 76 -22.21 -3.15 6.14
C MET A 76 -22.73 -1.72 5.86
N GLY A 77 -23.27 -1.47 4.66
CA GLY A 77 -23.85 -0.20 4.25
C GLY A 77 -22.83 0.86 3.87
N LEU A 78 -21.65 0.46 3.37
CA LEU A 78 -20.74 1.35 2.66
C LEU A 78 -21.22 1.51 1.21
N LYS A 79 -21.03 2.70 0.67
CA LYS A 79 -21.32 2.99 -0.73
C LYS A 79 -20.17 2.52 -1.62
N VAL A 80 -20.36 1.36 -2.26
CA VAL A 80 -19.39 0.84 -3.24
C VAL A 80 -19.37 1.76 -4.46
N GLY A 81 -18.16 2.14 -4.90
CA GLY A 81 -17.94 3.16 -5.93
C GLY A 81 -17.71 4.58 -5.38
N GLU A 82 -18.03 4.85 -4.10
CA GLU A 82 -17.78 6.13 -3.44
C GLU A 82 -16.88 5.97 -2.20
N GLU A 83 -17.38 5.27 -1.17
CA GLU A 83 -16.67 5.05 0.09
C GLU A 83 -15.71 3.85 0.01
N PHE A 84 -16.06 2.82 -0.76
CA PHE A 84 -15.20 1.69 -1.10
C PHE A 84 -14.99 1.64 -2.61
N VAL A 85 -13.74 1.86 -3.06
CA VAL A 85 -13.42 2.06 -4.49
C VAL A 85 -12.24 1.20 -4.91
N ASN A 86 -12.35 0.57 -6.09
CA ASN A 86 -11.23 -0.04 -6.79
C ASN A 86 -10.52 1.04 -7.64
N GLU A 87 -9.30 1.36 -7.26
CA GLU A 87 -8.44 2.34 -7.93
C GLU A 87 -7.22 1.67 -8.61
N SER A 88 -7.22 0.35 -8.75
CA SER A 88 -6.04 -0.43 -9.19
C SER A 88 -5.45 0.05 -10.52
N GLU A 89 -6.30 0.42 -11.48
CA GLU A 89 -5.82 0.91 -12.79
C GLU A 89 -5.20 2.32 -12.72
N GLN A 90 -5.45 3.06 -11.64
CA GLN A 90 -4.93 4.42 -11.48
C GLN A 90 -3.53 4.43 -10.87
N TRP A 91 -3.09 3.31 -10.28
CA TRP A 91 -1.86 3.18 -9.54
C TRP A 91 -0.87 2.23 -10.21
N ALA A 92 0.41 2.54 -10.10
CA ALA A 92 1.50 1.63 -10.35
C ALA A 92 2.32 1.44 -9.07
N GLN A 93 2.96 0.29 -8.95
CA GLN A 93 3.84 -0.05 -7.83
C GLN A 93 5.20 -0.48 -8.35
N LEU A 94 6.26 0.01 -7.70
CA LEU A 94 7.62 -0.49 -7.84
C LEU A 94 8.11 -1.02 -6.49
N ALA A 95 8.68 -2.22 -6.49
CA ALA A 95 9.37 -2.78 -5.34
C ALA A 95 10.88 -2.62 -5.56
N VAL A 96 11.53 -1.82 -4.72
CA VAL A 96 12.98 -1.60 -4.72
C VAL A 96 13.53 -2.22 -3.46
N GLN A 97 14.12 -3.41 -3.59
CA GLN A 97 14.49 -4.25 -2.45
C GLN A 97 15.99 -4.51 -2.42
N GLY A 98 16.55 -4.61 -1.22
CA GLY A 98 17.97 -4.87 -0.99
C GLY A 98 18.59 -3.93 0.04
N PRO A 99 19.78 -4.24 0.55
CA PRO A 99 20.41 -3.52 1.67
C PRO A 99 20.76 -2.05 1.36
N ASN A 100 20.85 -1.69 0.10
CA ASN A 100 21.16 -0.33 -0.34
C ASN A 100 19.93 0.41 -0.92
N ALA A 101 18.75 -0.23 -0.97
CA ALA A 101 17.56 0.32 -1.61
C ALA A 101 17.18 1.70 -1.05
N LEU A 102 17.05 1.82 0.28
CA LEU A 102 16.68 3.10 0.90
C LEU A 102 17.73 4.19 0.69
N LYS A 103 19.03 3.84 0.66
CA LYS A 103 20.11 4.79 0.36
C LYS A 103 20.03 5.31 -1.07
N ALA A 104 19.75 4.44 -2.02
CA ALA A 104 19.56 4.83 -3.42
C ALA A 104 18.33 5.72 -3.56
N MET A 105 17.22 5.36 -2.91
CA MET A 105 15.94 6.10 -3.01
C MET A 105 16.02 7.46 -2.29
N GLN A 106 16.82 7.61 -1.25
CA GLN A 106 17.03 8.90 -0.57
C GLN A 106 17.47 10.02 -1.51
N LYS A 107 18.13 9.69 -2.62
CA LYS A 107 18.55 10.69 -3.61
C LYS A 107 17.40 11.32 -4.39
N LEU A 108 16.23 10.72 -4.36
CA LEU A 108 15.05 11.11 -5.13
C LEU A 108 14.02 11.87 -4.31
N THR A 109 14.32 12.16 -3.04
CA THR A 109 13.39 12.86 -2.13
C THR A 109 14.13 13.62 -1.04
N GLU A 110 13.55 14.73 -0.61
CA GLU A 110 14.02 15.49 0.56
C GLU A 110 13.49 14.88 1.90
N ALA A 111 12.49 14.00 1.82
CA ALA A 111 11.99 13.29 3.01
C ALA A 111 13.05 12.28 3.48
N ASN A 112 13.22 12.17 4.82
CA ASN A 112 14.13 11.18 5.37
C ASN A 112 13.53 9.78 5.28
N VAL A 113 13.89 9.02 4.23
CA VAL A 113 13.39 7.67 4.01
C VAL A 113 14.34 6.59 4.54
N VAL A 114 15.61 6.92 4.78
CA VAL A 114 16.60 5.96 5.28
C VAL A 114 16.28 5.50 6.71
N ASP A 115 15.76 6.40 7.54
CA ASP A 115 15.44 6.13 8.94
C ASP A 115 13.99 5.73 9.18
N MET A 116 13.20 5.52 8.13
CA MET A 116 11.82 5.05 8.27
C MET A 116 11.77 3.68 8.93
N LYS A 117 10.84 3.52 9.88
CA LYS A 117 10.59 2.24 10.54
C LYS A 117 9.98 1.24 9.55
N TYR A 118 10.32 -0.02 9.70
CA TYR A 118 9.72 -1.10 8.92
C TYR A 118 8.19 -1.16 9.13
N TYR A 119 7.45 -1.40 8.07
CA TYR A 119 5.98 -1.36 8.02
C TYR A 119 5.38 0.00 8.38
N THR A 120 6.05 1.07 7.92
CA THR A 120 5.48 2.43 7.90
C THR A 120 5.51 3.00 6.48
N PHE A 121 4.73 4.05 6.24
CA PHE A 121 4.72 4.77 4.98
C PHE A 121 4.60 6.28 5.20
N GLN A 122 4.96 7.03 4.19
CA GLN A 122 4.75 8.46 4.08
C GLN A 122 4.21 8.81 2.70
N ILE A 123 3.44 9.88 2.61
CA ILE A 123 3.04 10.49 1.34
C ILE A 123 3.99 11.66 1.10
N ILE A 124 4.84 11.54 0.08
CA ILE A 124 5.97 12.45 -0.14
C ILE A 124 6.04 12.92 -1.59
N THR A 125 6.88 13.92 -1.84
CA THR A 125 7.39 14.22 -3.18
C THR A 125 8.57 13.30 -3.45
N PHE A 126 8.52 12.51 -4.53
CA PHE A 126 9.55 11.55 -4.92
C PHE A 126 9.84 11.66 -6.42
N ALA A 127 11.09 11.75 -6.82
CA ALA A 127 11.52 11.98 -8.21
C ALA A 127 10.80 13.18 -8.88
N GLY A 128 10.53 14.24 -8.10
CA GLY A 128 9.82 15.44 -8.55
C GLY A 128 8.30 15.28 -8.69
N ILE A 129 7.72 14.15 -8.29
CA ILE A 129 6.29 13.84 -8.36
C ILE A 129 5.69 13.90 -6.97
N GLU A 130 4.64 14.68 -6.80
CA GLU A 130 3.92 14.83 -5.54
C GLU A 130 2.98 13.64 -5.27
N ASN A 131 2.62 13.47 -3.99
CA ASN A 131 1.64 12.48 -3.53
C ASN A 131 2.01 11.03 -3.82
N ILE A 132 3.29 10.72 -3.82
CA ILE A 132 3.80 9.35 -3.89
C ILE A 132 3.68 8.70 -2.51
N ILE A 133 3.10 7.51 -2.43
CA ILE A 133 3.14 6.69 -1.23
C ILE A 133 4.46 5.93 -1.24
N PHE A 134 5.34 6.26 -0.31
CA PHE A 134 6.61 5.58 -0.10
C PHE A 134 6.52 4.73 1.16
N SER A 135 6.72 3.44 1.03
CA SER A 135 6.51 2.47 2.11
C SER A 135 7.73 1.60 2.34
N THR A 136 8.09 1.38 3.59
CA THR A 136 9.16 0.44 4.00
C THR A 136 8.61 -0.96 4.18
N THR A 137 7.95 -1.46 3.15
CA THR A 137 7.38 -2.80 3.05
C THR A 137 8.13 -3.65 2.03
N GLY A 138 7.84 -4.95 2.01
CA GLY A 138 8.43 -5.95 1.15
C GLY A 138 8.64 -7.27 1.87
N TYR A 139 8.87 -8.34 1.13
CA TYR A 139 8.99 -9.70 1.68
C TYR A 139 10.25 -10.44 1.20
N THR A 140 11.29 -9.71 0.78
CA THR A 140 12.56 -10.31 0.35
C THR A 140 13.50 -10.65 1.51
N GLY A 141 13.24 -10.12 2.70
CA GLY A 141 14.13 -10.24 3.86
C GLY A 141 15.41 -9.41 3.76
N ALA A 142 15.61 -8.65 2.68
CA ALA A 142 16.83 -7.87 2.43
C ALA A 142 16.68 -6.38 2.78
N GLY A 143 15.50 -5.96 3.27
CA GLY A 143 15.12 -4.56 3.41
C GLY A 143 14.75 -3.93 2.07
N GLY A 144 14.26 -2.70 2.10
CA GLY A 144 13.84 -1.99 0.90
C GLY A 144 12.55 -1.23 1.08
N CYS A 145 11.94 -0.90 -0.05
CA CYS A 145 10.70 -0.13 -0.09
C CYS A 145 9.79 -0.54 -1.24
N GLU A 146 8.55 -0.15 -1.13
CA GLU A 146 7.56 -0.17 -2.19
C GLU A 146 7.09 1.27 -2.44
N ILE A 147 6.99 1.63 -3.72
CA ILE A 147 6.69 2.99 -4.17
C ILE A 147 5.42 2.92 -4.99
N TYR A 148 4.37 3.58 -4.53
CA TYR A 148 3.09 3.64 -5.24
C TYR A 148 2.90 5.03 -5.83
N MET A 149 2.57 5.08 -7.11
CA MET A 149 2.44 6.31 -7.88
C MET A 149 1.25 6.25 -8.82
N PRO A 150 0.70 7.42 -9.24
CA PRO A 150 -0.24 7.42 -10.36
C PRO A 150 0.38 6.75 -11.59
N ALA A 151 -0.34 5.82 -12.23
CA ALA A 151 0.16 4.93 -13.28
C ALA A 151 0.88 5.66 -14.43
N LYS A 152 0.42 6.88 -14.77
CA LYS A 152 1.04 7.73 -15.81
C LYS A 152 2.50 8.10 -15.53
N TYR A 153 2.96 8.00 -14.28
CA TYR A 153 4.33 8.34 -13.87
C TYR A 153 5.22 7.09 -13.69
N ALA A 154 4.70 5.89 -13.92
CA ALA A 154 5.44 4.64 -13.69
C ALA A 154 6.80 4.63 -14.40
N LYS A 155 6.84 5.03 -15.68
CA LYS A 155 8.09 5.07 -16.46
C LYS A 155 9.08 6.12 -15.92
N ASN A 156 8.59 7.29 -15.54
CA ASN A 156 9.45 8.35 -15.00
C ASN A 156 10.12 7.91 -13.69
N VAL A 157 9.33 7.31 -12.78
CA VAL A 157 9.86 6.80 -11.50
C VAL A 157 10.81 5.62 -11.74
N TRP A 158 10.48 4.69 -12.64
CA TRP A 158 11.35 3.60 -13.04
C TRP A 158 12.73 4.09 -13.49
N ASP A 159 12.76 5.02 -14.45
CA ASP A 159 14.01 5.56 -14.99
C ASP A 159 14.83 6.27 -13.88
N ALA A 160 14.17 7.04 -13.01
CA ALA A 160 14.82 7.72 -11.88
C ALA A 160 15.42 6.73 -10.86
N VAL A 161 14.68 5.65 -10.54
CA VAL A 161 15.15 4.59 -9.64
C VAL A 161 16.41 3.93 -10.17
N PHE A 162 16.43 3.55 -11.46
CA PHE A 162 17.63 2.96 -12.07
C PHE A 162 18.80 3.92 -12.11
N GLU A 163 18.56 5.19 -12.41
CA GLU A 163 19.63 6.20 -12.41
C GLU A 163 20.23 6.39 -11.01
N ALA A 164 19.39 6.54 -9.98
CA ALA A 164 19.81 6.69 -8.60
C ALA A 164 20.51 5.43 -8.05
N GLY A 165 20.11 4.26 -8.54
CA GLY A 165 20.65 2.97 -8.10
C GLY A 165 21.94 2.53 -8.77
N LYS A 166 22.40 3.16 -9.85
CA LYS A 166 23.60 2.75 -10.61
C LYS A 166 24.83 2.50 -9.74
N GLU A 167 25.13 3.39 -8.82
CA GLU A 167 26.28 3.26 -7.93
C GLU A 167 26.17 2.11 -6.93
N PHE A 168 24.96 1.60 -6.72
CA PHE A 168 24.66 0.48 -5.82
C PHE A 168 24.49 -0.85 -6.56
N GLY A 169 24.64 -0.85 -7.87
CA GLY A 169 24.57 -2.04 -8.70
C GLY A 169 23.15 -2.53 -8.99
N ILE A 170 22.18 -1.60 -9.05
CA ILE A 170 20.82 -1.92 -9.42
C ILE A 170 20.72 -2.15 -10.93
#